data_a4ba662c1a7050b5111dfe27af7196e9
#
_entry.id   a4ba662c1a7050b5111dfe27af7196e9
#
_cell.length_a   1.000
_cell.length_b   1.000
_cell.length_c   1.000
_cell.angle_alpha   90.00
_cell.angle_beta   90.00
_cell.angle_gamma   90.00
#
_symmetry.space_group_name_H-M   'P 1'
#
loop_
_entity.id
_entity.type
_entity.pdbx_description
1 polymer ?
#
loop_
_entity_poly.entity_id
_entity_poly.type
_entity_poly.pdbx_seq_one_letter_code
_entity_poly.pdbx_strand_id
1 'polypeptide(L)'
;MSHADMFFDTSECSVREVADWLNSPRPPKLLDTREAAEWEIAHLPGSQPLTHELMDEVLNRWERGAPIVTVCHHGVRSLGMAKFLKQQGFTDVRSM
;
A
#
# COMPACT_ATOMS: atom_id res chain seq x y z
N MET A 1 -10.11 -3.14 -23.64
CA MET A 1 -9.52 -3.14 -23.20
C MET A 1 -8.69 -3.22 -23.26
N SER A 2 -8.62 -3.13 -23.13
CA SER A 2 -7.69 -3.27 -23.16
C SER A 2 -7.04 -3.89 -22.53
N HIS A 3 -6.72 -4.35 -22.92
CA HIS A 3 -5.96 -5.12 -22.21
C HIS A 3 -5.09 -4.34 -21.36
N ALA A 4 -4.97 -3.20 -21.65
CA ALA A 4 -4.25 -2.34 -20.80
C ALA A 4 -4.84 -2.37 -19.44
N ASP A 5 -6.12 -2.50 -19.33
CA ASP A 5 -6.75 -2.58 -18.06
C ASP A 5 -6.30 -3.73 -17.27
N MET A 6 -5.94 -4.81 -17.92
CA MET A 6 -5.52 -5.94 -17.19
C MET A 6 -4.18 -5.73 -16.59
N PHE A 7 -3.38 -4.89 -17.20
CA PHE A 7 -2.13 -4.63 -16.66
C PHE A 7 -2.19 -3.64 -15.62
N PHE A 8 -3.02 -2.69 -15.76
CA PHE A 8 -3.14 -1.77 -14.80
C PHE A 8 -3.79 -2.25 -13.73
N ASP A 9 -4.34 -3.24 -13.80
CA ASP A 9 -4.96 -3.80 -12.77
C ASP A 9 -5.21 -2.82 -11.69
N THR A 10 -5.74 -3.23 -10.66
CA THR A 10 -6.11 -2.39 -9.56
C THR A 10 -5.00 -2.23 -8.59
N SER A 11 -3.77 -2.60 -8.95
CA SER A 11 -2.67 -2.45 -8.02
C SER A 11 -2.23 -1.02 -7.84
N GLU A 12 -2.53 -0.15 -8.80
CA GLU A 12 -2.11 1.24 -8.70
C GLU A 12 -3.28 2.17 -8.43
N CYS A 13 -3.03 3.23 -7.69
CA CYS A 13 -4.05 4.23 -7.40
C CYS A 13 -3.39 5.61 -7.31
N SER A 14 -4.19 6.65 -7.51
CA SER A 14 -3.70 8.01 -7.48
C SER A 14 -3.74 8.58 -6.06
N VAL A 15 -3.03 9.66 -5.84
CA VAL A 15 -3.06 10.38 -4.57
C VAL A 15 -4.48 10.80 -4.23
N ARG A 16 -5.24 11.25 -5.23
CA ARG A 16 -6.61 11.69 -5.01
C ARG A 16 -7.52 10.55 -4.59
N GLU A 17 -7.36 9.40 -5.23
CA GLU A 17 -8.15 8.24 -4.86
C GLU A 17 -7.88 7.82 -3.44
N VAL A 18 -6.61 7.85 -3.01
CA VAL A 18 -6.24 7.51 -1.65
C VAL A 18 -6.81 8.53 -0.67
N ALA A 19 -6.75 9.82 -1.00
CA ALA A 19 -7.28 10.86 -0.13
C ALA A 19 -8.79 10.65 0.10
N ASP A 20 -9.53 10.34 -0.97
CA ASP A 20 -10.95 10.07 -0.84
C ASP A 20 -11.20 8.83 0.00
N TRP A 21 -10.38 7.79 -0.20
CA TRP A 21 -10.54 6.55 0.53
C TRP A 21 -10.24 6.72 2.02
N LEU A 22 -9.25 7.56 2.36
CA LEU A 22 -8.94 7.84 3.76
C LEU A 22 -10.09 8.50 4.50
N ASN A 23 -10.96 9.18 3.77
CA ASN A 23 -12.14 9.81 4.37
C ASN A 23 -13.38 8.89 4.33
N SER A 24 -13.21 7.66 3.91
CA SER A 24 -14.32 6.72 3.83
C SER A 24 -14.53 6.01 5.17
N PRO A 25 -15.64 5.29 5.34
CA PRO A 25 -15.88 4.53 6.57
C PRO A 25 -14.86 3.43 6.83
N ARG A 26 -14.15 3.00 5.78
CA ARG A 26 -13.16 1.95 5.92
C ARG A 26 -11.86 2.37 5.27
N PRO A 27 -11.11 3.26 5.92
CA PRO A 27 -9.88 3.78 5.33
C PRO A 27 -8.80 2.72 5.26
N PRO A 28 -7.92 2.80 4.26
CA PRO A 28 -6.83 1.83 4.12
C PRO A 28 -5.72 2.10 5.13
N LYS A 29 -4.91 1.07 5.39
CA LYS A 29 -3.66 1.24 6.10
C LYS A 29 -2.61 1.66 5.09
N LEU A 30 -1.82 2.69 5.41
CA LEU A 30 -0.79 3.18 4.52
C LEU A 30 0.56 2.62 4.98
N LEU A 31 1.18 1.82 4.13
CA LEU A 31 2.49 1.22 4.43
C LEU A 31 3.54 1.90 3.56
N ASP A 32 4.46 2.62 4.19
CA ASP A 32 5.49 3.35 3.47
C ASP A 32 6.70 2.44 3.25
N THR A 33 7.03 2.19 2.00
CA THR A 33 8.12 1.29 1.65
C THR A 33 9.44 2.02 1.46
N ARG A 34 9.49 3.34 1.73
CA ARG A 34 10.72 4.11 1.64
C ARG A 34 11.60 3.80 2.85
N GLU A 35 12.82 4.32 2.83
CA GLU A 35 13.72 4.12 3.97
C GLU A 35 13.23 4.91 5.18
N ALA A 36 13.57 4.44 6.36
CA ALA A 36 13.12 5.08 7.59
C ALA A 36 13.53 6.55 7.66
N ALA A 37 14.72 6.88 7.19
CA ALA A 37 15.18 8.27 7.20
C ALA A 37 14.29 9.16 6.32
N GLU A 38 13.86 8.65 5.18
CA GLU A 38 12.97 9.40 4.30
C GLU A 38 11.62 9.64 4.97
N TRP A 39 11.11 8.60 5.64
CA TRP A 39 9.83 8.69 6.33
C TRP A 39 9.89 9.71 7.47
N GLU A 40 11.01 9.76 8.19
CA GLU A 40 11.15 10.71 9.29
C GLU A 40 11.19 12.17 8.81
N ILE A 41 11.73 12.41 7.62
CA ILE A 41 11.80 13.77 7.10
C ILE A 41 10.41 14.24 6.67
N ALA A 42 9.68 13.38 5.95
CA ALA A 42 8.33 13.73 5.49
C ALA A 42 7.57 12.45 5.15
N HIS A 43 6.34 12.34 5.58
CA HIS A 43 5.50 11.19 5.28
C HIS A 43 4.02 11.59 5.32
N LEU A 44 3.19 10.77 4.71
CA LEU A 44 1.76 11.01 4.72
C LEU A 44 1.21 10.77 6.13
N PRO A 45 0.28 11.60 6.59
CA PRO A 45 -0.34 11.39 7.90
C PRO A 45 -0.95 10.01 7.99
N GLY A 46 -0.64 9.32 9.07
CA GLY A 46 -1.18 7.97 9.29
C GLY A 46 -0.41 6.87 8.60
N SER A 47 0.61 7.19 7.79
CA SER A 47 1.41 6.14 7.18
C SER A 47 2.37 5.55 8.20
N GLN A 48 2.72 4.29 8.01
CA GLN A 48 3.65 3.58 8.89
C GLN A 48 4.83 3.12 8.06
N PRO A 49 6.07 3.32 8.55
CA PRO A 49 7.22 2.81 7.82
C PRO A 49 7.24 1.29 7.92
N LEU A 50 7.46 0.63 6.79
CA LEU A 50 7.39 -0.81 6.74
C LEU A 50 8.71 -1.40 7.20
N THR A 51 8.79 -1.71 8.48
CA THR A 51 9.94 -2.33 9.10
C THR A 51 9.77 -3.85 9.09
N HIS A 52 10.81 -4.57 9.48
CA HIS A 52 10.70 -6.03 9.60
C HIS A 52 9.65 -6.41 10.63
N GLU A 53 9.59 -5.69 11.74
CA GLU A 53 8.61 -5.95 12.78
C GLU A 53 7.19 -5.74 12.27
N LEU A 54 6.97 -4.65 11.52
CA LEU A 54 5.65 -4.39 10.98
C LEU A 54 5.28 -5.42 9.92
N MET A 55 6.25 -5.86 9.10
CA MET A 55 5.98 -6.89 8.12
C MET A 55 5.55 -8.20 8.80
N ASP A 56 6.20 -8.57 9.89
CA ASP A 56 5.81 -9.75 10.64
C ASP A 56 4.39 -9.63 11.15
N GLU A 57 4.02 -8.46 11.64
CA GLU A 57 2.67 -8.22 12.12
C GLU A 57 1.66 -8.34 10.98
N VAL A 58 1.95 -7.71 9.84
CA VAL A 58 1.07 -7.73 8.68
C VAL A 58 0.83 -9.16 8.22
N LEU A 59 1.91 -9.93 8.08
CA LEU A 59 1.79 -11.29 7.54
C LEU A 59 1.14 -12.27 8.51
N ASN A 60 1.30 -12.04 9.82
CA ASN A 60 0.81 -12.99 10.82
C ASN A 60 -0.46 -12.58 11.52
N ARG A 61 -0.81 -11.29 11.51
CA ARG A 61 -1.94 -10.82 12.31
C ARG A 61 -3.01 -10.05 11.55
N TRP A 62 -2.67 -9.42 10.42
CA TRP A 62 -3.65 -8.61 9.72
C TRP A 62 -4.61 -9.51 8.93
N GLU A 63 -5.87 -9.09 8.88
CA GLU A 63 -6.85 -9.81 8.08
C GLU A 63 -6.52 -9.70 6.61
N ARG A 64 -6.73 -10.76 5.85
CA ARG A 64 -6.40 -10.79 4.44
C ARG A 64 -7.29 -9.88 3.59
N GLY A 65 -8.44 -9.47 4.11
CA GLY A 65 -9.30 -8.50 3.45
C GLY A 65 -9.06 -7.06 3.87
N ALA A 66 -8.08 -6.80 4.74
CA ALA A 66 -7.82 -5.44 5.20
C ALA A 66 -7.35 -4.57 4.02
N PRO A 67 -7.90 -3.37 3.87
CA PRO A 67 -7.48 -2.49 2.78
C PRO A 67 -6.10 -1.90 3.08
N ILE A 68 -5.19 -2.04 2.14
CA ILE A 68 -3.80 -1.60 2.31
C ILE A 68 -3.38 -0.79 1.08
N VAL A 69 -2.70 0.32 1.31
CA VAL A 69 -2.04 1.08 0.24
C VAL A 69 -0.56 1.13 0.57
N THR A 70 0.27 0.69 -0.36
CA THR A 70 1.71 0.79 -0.21
C THR A 70 2.17 2.08 -0.89
N VAL A 71 3.14 2.76 -0.29
CA VAL A 71 3.57 4.09 -0.71
C VAL A 71 5.07 4.10 -0.92
N CYS A 72 5.52 4.74 -2.00
CA CYS A 72 6.95 5.05 -2.16
C CYS A 72 7.11 6.26 -3.06
N HIS A 73 8.36 6.75 -3.18
CA HIS A 73 8.59 8.00 -3.90
C HIS A 73 8.37 7.85 -5.41
N HIS A 74 8.81 6.75 -6.00
CA HIS A 74 8.72 6.55 -7.45
C HIS A 74 7.73 5.49 -7.88
N GLY A 75 7.04 4.87 -6.98
CA GLY A 75 6.06 3.85 -7.33
C GLY A 75 6.61 2.45 -7.57
N VAL A 76 7.92 2.29 -7.67
CA VAL A 76 8.50 0.99 -8.00
C VAL A 76 8.49 0.05 -6.79
N ARG A 77 8.98 0.51 -5.65
CA ARG A 77 9.02 -0.31 -4.45
C ARG A 77 7.61 -0.61 -3.93
N SER A 78 6.73 0.40 -4.00
CA SER A 78 5.36 0.20 -3.51
C SER A 78 4.59 -0.77 -4.38
N LEU A 79 4.82 -0.76 -5.70
CA LEU A 79 4.14 -1.70 -6.59
C LEU A 79 4.64 -3.12 -6.32
N GLY A 80 5.94 -3.29 -6.14
CA GLY A 80 6.50 -4.60 -5.80
C GLY A 80 5.95 -5.14 -4.50
N MET A 81 5.83 -4.27 -3.49
CA MET A 81 5.31 -4.68 -2.20
C MET A 81 3.81 -5.02 -2.29
N ALA A 82 3.05 -4.25 -3.06
CA ALA A 82 1.64 -4.55 -3.26
C ALA A 82 1.47 -5.93 -3.91
N LYS A 83 2.29 -6.24 -4.91
CA LYS A 83 2.24 -7.54 -5.56
C LYS A 83 2.63 -8.67 -4.59
N PHE A 84 3.65 -8.43 -3.76
CA PHE A 84 4.06 -9.41 -2.77
C PHE A 84 2.92 -9.70 -1.79
N LEU A 85 2.28 -8.66 -1.28
CA LEU A 85 1.19 -8.85 -0.34
C LEU A 85 0.01 -9.59 -0.97
N LYS A 86 -0.28 -9.32 -2.24
CA LYS A 86 -1.32 -10.06 -2.94
C LYS A 86 -0.97 -11.55 -3.04
N GLN A 87 0.30 -11.86 -3.29
CA GLN A 87 0.75 -13.24 -3.31
C GLN A 87 0.61 -13.91 -1.96
N GLN A 88 0.67 -13.13 -0.88
CA GLN A 88 0.48 -13.65 0.47
C GLN A 88 -1.00 -13.77 0.85
N GLY A 89 -1.89 -13.49 -0.07
CA GLY A 89 -3.32 -13.67 0.15
C GLY A 89 -4.13 -12.43 0.46
N PHE A 90 -3.48 -11.26 0.54
CA PHE A 90 -4.22 -10.02 0.76
C PHE A 90 -4.99 -9.65 -0.50
N THR A 91 -6.27 -9.36 -0.37
CA THR A 91 -7.15 -9.18 -1.51
C THR A 91 -7.43 -7.73 -1.88
N ASP A 92 -7.09 -6.78 -1.00
CA ASP A 92 -7.41 -5.38 -1.25
C ASP A 92 -6.16 -4.53 -1.02
N VAL A 93 -5.18 -4.68 -1.91
CA VAL A 93 -3.91 -3.97 -1.80
C VAL A 93 -3.68 -3.16 -3.06
N ARG A 94 -3.32 -1.90 -2.88
CA ARG A 94 -3.02 -1.01 -3.98
C ARG A 94 -1.70 -0.29 -3.73
N SER A 95 -1.09 0.17 -4.82
CA SER A 95 0.16 0.92 -4.76
C SER A 95 -0.11 2.37 -5.17
N MET A 96 0.47 3.28 -4.43
CA MET A 96 0.35 4.70 -4.75
C MET A 96 1.67 5.25 -5.28
#